data_1d2f70527b25ff24c1d0c6c490d24748
#
_entry.id   1d2f70527b25ff24c1d0c6c490d24748
#
_cell.length_a   1.000
_cell.length_b   1.000
_cell.length_c   1.000
_cell.angle_alpha   90.00
_cell.angle_beta   90.00
_cell.angle_gamma   90.00
#
_symmetry.space_group_name_H-M   'P 1'
#
loop_
_entity.id
_entity.type
_entity.pdbx_description
1 polymer ?
#
loop_
_entity_poly.entity_id
_entity_poly.type
_entity_poly.pdbx_seq_one_letter_code
_entity_poly.pdbx_strand_id
1 'polypeptide(L)'
;MDEQKLREIRDAEQMARNILATVDEESQTIIRNAHNEVNKLMDETKTYVRKEEDRILVEYSKKGTEQAETILSMLKTDLMHIDKKADAGEKEAIAFVLSEMKVSYGDH
;
A
#
# COMPACT_ATOMS: atom_id res chain seq x y z
N MET A 1 -1.96 -30.11 -73.91
CA MET A 1 -2.74 -29.70 -72.77
C MET A 1 -3.51 -28.46 -73.15
N ASP A 2 -4.76 -28.39 -72.81
CA ASP A 2 -5.65 -27.26 -73.09
C ASP A 2 -5.14 -26.02 -72.41
N GLU A 3 -5.02 -24.92 -73.14
CA GLU A 3 -4.59 -23.59 -72.55
C GLU A 3 -5.54 -23.11 -71.48
N GLN A 4 -6.81 -23.39 -71.59
CA GLN A 4 -7.82 -23.06 -70.64
C GLN A 4 -7.57 -23.73 -69.28
N LYS A 5 -7.23 -25.01 -69.30
CA LYS A 5 -6.88 -25.79 -68.10
C LYS A 5 -5.62 -25.24 -67.45
N LEU A 6 -4.62 -24.82 -68.21
CA LEU A 6 -3.42 -24.18 -67.70
C LEU A 6 -3.71 -22.87 -67.04
N ARG A 7 -4.61 -22.06 -67.59
CA ARG A 7 -5.05 -20.78 -66.98
C ARG A 7 -5.77 -21.01 -65.65
N GLU A 8 -6.67 -22.02 -65.64
CA GLU A 8 -7.37 -22.39 -64.40
C GLU A 8 -6.42 -22.81 -63.29
N ILE A 9 -5.39 -23.58 -63.60
CA ILE A 9 -4.36 -23.98 -62.65
C ILE A 9 -3.58 -22.76 -62.15
N ARG A 10 -3.16 -21.86 -63.04
CA ARG A 10 -2.45 -20.65 -62.68
C ARG A 10 -3.29 -19.72 -61.80
N ASP A 11 -4.57 -19.58 -62.14
CA ASP A 11 -5.50 -18.77 -61.38
C ASP A 11 -5.71 -19.35 -59.97
N ALA A 12 -5.87 -20.69 -59.89
CA ALA A 12 -5.99 -21.38 -58.61
C ALA A 12 -4.73 -21.24 -57.75
N GLU A 13 -3.54 -21.36 -58.35
CA GLU A 13 -2.26 -21.14 -57.66
C GLU A 13 -2.12 -19.70 -57.16
N GLN A 14 -2.52 -18.73 -57.99
CA GLN A 14 -2.48 -17.31 -57.59
C GLN A 14 -3.45 -17.01 -56.46
N MET A 15 -4.66 -17.58 -56.50
CA MET A 15 -5.61 -17.46 -55.40
C MET A 15 -5.07 -18.04 -54.11
N ALA A 16 -4.44 -19.21 -54.20
CA ALA A 16 -3.83 -19.88 -53.05
C ALA A 16 -2.73 -18.98 -52.45
N ARG A 17 -1.87 -18.38 -53.25
CA ARG A 17 -0.83 -17.44 -52.79
C ARG A 17 -1.42 -16.20 -52.13
N ASN A 18 -2.49 -15.65 -52.73
CA ASN A 18 -3.17 -14.48 -52.17
C ASN A 18 -3.81 -14.80 -50.80
N ILE A 19 -4.43 -15.97 -50.66
CA ILE A 19 -5.01 -16.42 -49.38
C ILE A 19 -3.90 -16.57 -48.34
N LEU A 20 -2.79 -17.23 -48.68
CA LEU A 20 -1.66 -17.39 -47.77
C LEU A 20 -1.07 -16.06 -47.34
N ALA A 21 -0.91 -15.11 -48.27
CA ALA A 21 -0.43 -13.78 -47.97
C ALA A 21 -1.39 -13.05 -47.02
N THR A 22 -2.69 -13.14 -47.26
CA THR A 22 -3.71 -12.52 -46.42
C THR A 22 -3.71 -13.11 -44.99
N VAL A 23 -3.63 -14.45 -44.90
CA VAL A 23 -3.54 -15.15 -43.61
C VAL A 23 -2.29 -14.70 -42.84
N ASP A 24 -1.15 -14.58 -43.51
CA ASP A 24 0.09 -14.13 -42.89
C ASP A 24 -0.03 -12.71 -42.36
N GLU A 25 -0.56 -11.77 -43.15
CA GLU A 25 -0.80 -10.40 -42.74
C GLU A 25 -1.76 -10.32 -41.56
N GLU A 26 -2.88 -11.05 -41.61
CA GLU A 26 -3.85 -11.08 -40.52
C GLU A 26 -3.23 -11.63 -39.22
N SER A 27 -2.44 -12.70 -39.35
CA SER A 27 -1.73 -13.30 -38.22
C SER A 27 -0.75 -12.30 -37.58
N GLN A 28 0.02 -11.58 -38.38
CA GLN A 28 0.94 -10.56 -37.91
C GLN A 28 0.21 -9.40 -37.21
N THR A 29 -0.93 -9.00 -37.77
CA THR A 29 -1.76 -7.95 -37.18
C THR A 29 -2.33 -8.40 -35.83
N ILE A 30 -2.83 -9.62 -35.73
CA ILE A 30 -3.35 -10.19 -34.47
C ILE A 30 -2.25 -10.22 -33.42
N ILE A 31 -1.06 -10.70 -33.77
CA ILE A 31 0.09 -10.78 -32.86
C ILE A 31 0.50 -9.38 -32.40
N ARG A 32 0.58 -8.41 -33.32
CA ARG A 32 0.92 -7.03 -32.98
C ARG A 32 -0.09 -6.40 -32.05
N ASN A 33 -1.39 -6.60 -32.33
CA ASN A 33 -2.45 -6.10 -31.48
C ASN A 33 -2.42 -6.72 -30.09
N ALA A 34 -2.14 -8.04 -30.02
CA ALA A 34 -1.98 -8.73 -28.76
C ALA A 34 -0.81 -8.17 -27.93
N HIS A 35 0.33 -7.90 -28.56
CA HIS A 35 1.47 -7.28 -27.91
C HIS A 35 1.13 -5.88 -27.39
N ASN A 36 0.42 -5.08 -28.20
CA ASN A 36 -0.02 -3.76 -27.80
C ASN A 36 -0.97 -3.79 -26.60
N GLU A 37 -1.91 -4.75 -26.59
CA GLU A 37 -2.82 -4.95 -25.46
C GLU A 37 -2.06 -5.38 -24.20
N VAL A 38 -1.10 -6.29 -24.31
CA VAL A 38 -0.26 -6.69 -23.18
C VAL A 38 0.51 -5.50 -22.62
N ASN A 39 1.14 -4.71 -23.48
CA ASN A 39 1.88 -3.52 -23.05
C ASN A 39 0.98 -2.51 -22.34
N LYS A 40 -0.21 -2.29 -22.88
CA LYS A 40 -1.21 -1.41 -22.27
C LYS A 40 -1.64 -1.90 -20.89
N LEU A 41 -1.93 -3.20 -20.77
CA LEU A 41 -2.30 -3.81 -19.50
C LEU A 41 -1.16 -3.74 -18.48
N MET A 42 0.08 -3.94 -18.92
CA MET A 42 1.25 -3.81 -18.05
C MET A 42 1.40 -2.37 -17.52
N ASP A 43 1.23 -1.37 -18.37
CA ASP A 43 1.32 0.04 -18.00
C ASP A 43 0.20 0.42 -17.03
N GLU A 44 -1.02 0.00 -17.31
CA GLU A 44 -2.18 0.22 -16.44
C GLU A 44 -1.98 -0.44 -15.07
N THR A 45 -1.45 -1.67 -15.06
CA THR A 45 -1.15 -2.40 -13.83
C THR A 45 -0.07 -1.68 -13.01
N LYS A 46 1.00 -1.22 -13.64
CA LYS A 46 2.06 -0.46 -12.95
C LYS A 46 1.50 0.82 -12.33
N THR A 47 0.66 1.54 -13.05
CA THR A 47 0.01 2.75 -12.55
C THR A 47 -0.89 2.43 -11.37
N TYR A 48 -1.69 1.38 -11.46
CA TYR A 48 -2.55 0.93 -10.37
C TYR A 48 -1.75 0.56 -9.12
N VAL A 49 -0.68 -0.23 -9.29
CA VAL A 49 0.19 -0.65 -8.18
C VAL A 49 0.80 0.56 -7.48
N ARG A 50 1.32 1.55 -8.23
CA ARG A 50 1.87 2.78 -7.66
C ARG A 50 0.84 3.55 -6.84
N LYS A 51 -0.38 3.69 -7.37
CA LYS A 51 -1.47 4.36 -6.65
C LYS A 51 -1.83 3.64 -5.35
N GLU A 52 -1.88 2.30 -5.40
CA GLU A 52 -2.16 1.49 -4.21
C GLU A 52 -1.02 1.56 -3.19
N GLU A 53 0.24 1.55 -3.63
CA GLU A 53 1.38 1.75 -2.75
C GLU A 53 1.32 3.11 -2.04
N ASP A 54 1.06 4.17 -2.80
CA ASP A 54 0.93 5.53 -2.24
C ASP A 54 -0.23 5.60 -1.25
N ARG A 55 -1.37 5.02 -1.58
CA ARG A 55 -2.53 4.96 -0.70
C ARG A 55 -2.21 4.23 0.61
N ILE A 56 -1.55 3.09 0.51
CA ILE A 56 -1.16 2.29 1.67
C ILE A 56 -0.16 3.06 2.54
N LEU A 57 0.85 3.69 1.94
CA LEU A 57 1.84 4.48 2.67
C LEU A 57 1.19 5.65 3.42
N VAL A 58 0.27 6.37 2.78
CA VAL A 58 -0.46 7.48 3.42
C VAL A 58 -1.31 6.96 4.56
N GLU A 59 -2.05 5.88 4.36
CA GLU A 59 -2.92 5.28 5.38
C GLU A 59 -2.12 4.82 6.60
N TYR A 60 -1.02 4.10 6.39
CA TYR A 60 -0.18 3.60 7.48
C TYR A 60 0.59 4.71 8.18
N SER A 61 1.05 5.73 7.45
CA SER A 61 1.66 6.92 8.06
C SER A 61 0.67 7.64 8.98
N LYS A 62 -0.57 7.78 8.54
CA LYS A 62 -1.64 8.39 9.35
C LYS A 62 -1.94 7.56 10.60
N LYS A 63 -2.09 6.25 10.45
CA LYS A 63 -2.30 5.34 11.59
C LYS A 63 -1.14 5.38 12.56
N GLY A 64 0.09 5.38 12.05
CA GLY A 64 1.30 5.49 12.88
C GLY A 64 1.32 6.79 13.68
N THR A 65 0.99 7.92 13.07
CA THR A 65 0.91 9.21 13.72
C THR A 65 -0.17 9.21 14.80
N GLU A 66 -1.36 8.68 14.48
CA GLU A 66 -2.47 8.60 15.45
C GLU A 66 -2.10 7.71 16.65
N GLN A 67 -1.45 6.58 16.42
CA GLN A 67 -0.97 5.71 17.50
C GLN A 67 0.10 6.39 18.36
N ALA A 68 1.04 7.08 17.72
CA ALA A 68 2.07 7.84 18.43
C ALA A 68 1.45 8.93 19.32
N GLU A 69 0.47 9.67 18.82
CA GLU A 69 -0.27 10.68 19.57
C GLU A 69 -1.02 10.06 20.76
N THR A 70 -1.65 8.92 20.55
CA THR A 70 -2.34 8.19 21.63
C THR A 70 -1.36 7.73 22.70
N ILE A 71 -0.22 7.17 22.32
CA ILE A 71 0.81 6.74 23.28
C ILE A 71 1.36 7.94 24.06
N LEU A 72 1.65 9.04 23.39
CA LEU A 72 2.13 10.25 24.04
C LEU A 72 1.10 10.83 25.03
N SER A 73 -0.17 10.81 24.66
CA SER A 73 -1.27 11.23 25.52
C SER A 73 -1.39 10.36 26.77
N MET A 74 -1.32 9.04 26.59
CA MET A 74 -1.33 8.07 27.71
C MET A 74 -0.14 8.25 28.63
N LEU A 75 1.06 8.42 28.07
CA LEU A 75 2.28 8.68 28.82
C LEU A 75 2.18 9.97 29.65
N LYS A 76 1.65 11.02 29.04
CA LYS A 76 1.42 12.31 29.72
C LYS A 76 0.46 12.16 30.89
N THR A 77 -0.61 11.40 30.72
CA THR A 77 -1.57 11.08 31.79
C THR A 77 -0.89 10.28 32.90
N ASP A 78 -0.10 9.29 32.57
CA ASP A 78 0.63 8.46 33.54
C ASP A 78 1.63 9.31 34.34
N LEU A 79 2.35 10.22 33.68
CA LEU A 79 3.26 11.14 34.36
C LEU A 79 2.52 12.06 35.33
N MET A 80 1.35 12.56 34.96
CA MET A 80 0.51 13.34 35.85
C MET A 80 0.07 12.55 37.08
N HIS A 81 -0.28 11.29 36.93
CA HIS A 81 -0.63 10.39 38.04
C HIS A 81 0.57 10.14 38.96
N ILE A 82 1.76 9.94 38.40
CA ILE A 82 2.99 9.75 39.17
C ILE A 82 3.30 11.00 39.97
N ASP A 83 3.20 12.18 39.38
CA ASP A 83 3.43 13.45 40.08
C ASP A 83 2.44 13.65 41.23
N LYS A 84 1.18 13.36 41.03
CA LYS A 84 0.16 13.44 42.08
C LYS A 84 0.44 12.48 43.23
N LYS A 85 0.86 11.26 42.93
CA LYS A 85 1.22 10.26 43.94
C LYS A 85 2.46 10.71 44.71
N ALA A 86 3.46 11.25 44.03
CA ALA A 86 4.66 11.76 44.65
C ALA A 86 4.35 12.94 45.60
N ASP A 87 3.51 13.88 45.16
CA ASP A 87 3.07 15.01 45.99
C ASP A 87 2.29 14.53 47.22
N ALA A 88 1.35 13.59 47.01
CA ALA A 88 0.58 13.03 48.15
C ALA A 88 1.48 12.29 49.13
N GLY A 89 2.44 11.49 48.62
CA GLY A 89 3.41 10.80 49.43
C GLY A 89 4.31 11.73 50.23
N GLU A 90 4.75 12.81 49.60
CA GLU A 90 5.54 13.86 50.28
C GLU A 90 4.74 14.52 51.39
N LYS A 91 3.49 14.92 51.16
CA LYS A 91 2.61 15.51 52.15
C LYS A 91 2.34 14.54 53.30
N GLU A 92 2.10 13.29 53.04
CA GLU A 92 1.91 12.26 54.07
C GLU A 92 3.18 12.07 54.90
N ALA A 93 4.34 12.06 54.28
CA ALA A 93 5.62 11.93 54.97
C ALA A 93 5.86 13.12 55.88
N ILE A 94 5.60 14.34 55.42
CA ILE A 94 5.73 15.56 56.20
C ILE A 94 4.76 15.56 57.38
N ALA A 95 3.49 15.20 57.14
CA ALA A 95 2.48 15.09 58.19
C ALA A 95 2.84 14.05 59.25
N PHE A 96 3.41 12.89 58.82
CA PHE A 96 3.89 11.89 59.75
C PHE A 96 5.03 12.38 60.60
N VAL A 97 6.02 13.02 60.01
CA VAL A 97 7.16 13.60 60.77
C VAL A 97 6.69 14.65 61.77
N LEU A 98 5.81 15.54 61.35
CA LEU A 98 5.24 16.57 62.24
C LEU A 98 4.43 15.97 63.38
N SER A 99 3.66 14.90 63.09
CA SER A 99 2.91 14.15 64.09
C SER A 99 3.84 13.53 65.15
N GLU A 100 4.89 12.86 64.67
CA GLU A 100 5.88 12.25 65.57
C GLU A 100 6.61 13.32 66.42
N MET A 101 6.94 14.44 65.83
CA MET A 101 7.55 15.57 66.59
C MET A 101 6.61 16.12 67.63
N LYS A 102 5.32 16.26 67.35
CA LYS A 102 4.32 16.69 68.34
C LYS A 102 4.16 15.69 69.46
N VAL A 103 4.14 14.40 69.15
CA VAL A 103 4.05 13.35 70.19
C VAL A 103 5.31 13.38 71.08
N SER A 104 6.50 13.51 70.43
CA SER A 104 7.78 13.53 71.14
C SER A 104 7.99 14.77 72.01
N TYR A 105 7.59 15.94 71.54
CA TYR A 105 7.79 17.21 72.28
C TYR A 105 6.55 17.76 72.94
N GLY A 106 5.37 17.28 72.62
CA GLY A 106 4.11 17.71 73.17
C GLY A 106 3.82 17.17 74.58
N ASP A 107 4.45 16.07 74.95
CA ASP A 107 4.31 15.42 76.26
C ASP A 107 5.23 16.04 77.38
N HIS A 108 5.94 17.04 76.93
CA HIS A 108 6.78 17.83 77.89
C HIS A 108 6.09 19.10 78.30
#